data_43fbe8b967ff10a80b51eed8ecdb17c4
#
_entry.id   43fbe8b967ff10a80b51eed8ecdb17c4
#
_cell.length_a   1.000
_cell.length_b   1.000
_cell.length_c   1.000
_cell.angle_alpha   90.00
_cell.angle_beta   90.00
_cell.angle_gamma   90.00
#
_symmetry.space_group_name_H-M   'P 1'
#
loop_
_entity.id
_entity.type
_entity.pdbx_description
1 polymer ?
#
loop_
_entity_poly.entity_id
_entity_poly.type
_entity_poly.pdbx_seq_one_letter_code
_entity_poly.pdbx_strand_id
1 'polypeptide(L)'
;MPSELQSIFVTLRAILEKHSEGLSVTDNTINRYALEGHAGPATLRAWGGKIKRPLVPVAWVEIGKTGVNYHLMGIYGNAKLCDGMSKQLKARLTGKSCFNFRTQEHVSLANELEQLTTDALVAFDTAGFISKAESAS
;
A
#
# COMPACT_ATOMS: atom_id res chain seq x y z
N MET A 1 -3.26 -27.53 -2.33
CA MET A 1 -2.88 -26.78 -1.11
C MET A 1 -2.35 -25.41 -1.50
N PRO A 2 -2.79 -24.34 -0.84
CA PRO A 2 -2.20 -23.03 -1.11
C PRO A 2 -0.73 -23.04 -0.71
N SER A 3 0.10 -22.40 -1.51
CA SER A 3 1.51 -22.26 -1.20
C SER A 3 1.69 -21.35 0.01
N GLU A 4 2.87 -21.37 0.60
CA GLU A 4 3.21 -20.45 1.68
C GLU A 4 3.04 -18.99 1.20
N LEU A 5 3.45 -18.68 -0.03
CA LEU A 5 3.29 -17.35 -0.58
C LEU A 5 1.82 -16.97 -0.73
N GLN A 6 0.96 -17.92 -1.10
CA GLN A 6 -0.47 -17.65 -1.20
C GLN A 6 -1.07 -17.30 0.16
N SER A 7 -0.65 -17.97 1.22
CA SER A 7 -1.12 -17.67 2.57
C SER A 7 -0.67 -16.29 3.04
N ILE A 8 0.57 -15.93 2.75
CA ILE A 8 1.10 -14.60 3.06
C ILE A 8 0.30 -13.54 2.30
N PHE A 9 0.08 -13.78 1.01
CA PHE A 9 -0.67 -12.86 0.16
C PHE A 9 -2.07 -12.60 0.72
N VAL A 10 -2.79 -13.65 1.12
CA VAL A 10 -4.15 -13.50 1.66
C VAL A 10 -4.15 -12.65 2.93
N THR A 11 -3.17 -12.86 3.81
CA THR A 11 -3.04 -12.09 5.05
C THR A 11 -2.80 -10.60 4.75
N LEU A 12 -1.88 -10.32 3.83
CA LEU A 12 -1.54 -8.93 3.49
C LEU A 12 -2.65 -8.25 2.69
N ARG A 13 -3.33 -8.99 1.80
CA ARG A 13 -4.48 -8.46 1.08
C ARG A 13 -5.58 -8.01 2.05
N ALA A 14 -5.80 -8.77 3.12
CA ALA A 14 -6.81 -8.41 4.11
C ALA A 14 -6.56 -7.04 4.73
N ILE A 15 -5.30 -6.65 4.89
CA ILE A 15 -4.95 -5.30 5.37
C ILE A 15 -5.46 -4.25 4.39
N LEU A 16 -5.17 -4.43 3.10
CA LEU A 16 -5.60 -3.48 2.08
C LEU A 16 -7.11 -3.45 1.92
N GLU A 17 -7.78 -4.60 2.04
CA GLU A 17 -9.23 -4.67 1.95
C GLU A 17 -9.91 -3.81 3.02
N LYS A 18 -9.32 -3.74 4.22
CA LYS A 18 -9.83 -2.90 5.31
C LYS A 18 -9.69 -1.41 5.01
N HIS A 19 -8.79 -1.04 4.12
CA HIS A 19 -8.47 0.35 3.81
C HIS A 19 -8.95 0.79 2.43
N SER A 20 -9.85 0.02 1.82
CA SER A 20 -10.32 0.28 0.45
C SER A 20 -11.34 1.42 0.36
N GLU A 21 -11.92 1.85 1.48
CA GLU A 21 -12.92 2.91 1.46
C GLU A 21 -12.36 4.21 0.87
N GLY A 22 -13.09 4.79 -0.06
CA GLY A 22 -12.68 6.01 -0.74
C GLY A 22 -11.65 5.79 -1.84
N LEU A 23 -11.23 4.54 -2.06
CA LEU A 23 -10.26 4.16 -3.08
C LEU A 23 -10.90 3.19 -4.07
N SER A 24 -10.25 3.00 -5.20
CA SER A 24 -10.72 2.06 -6.23
C SER A 24 -9.89 0.78 -6.17
N VAL A 25 -10.57 -0.36 -6.19
CA VAL A 25 -9.90 -1.66 -6.33
C VAL A 25 -9.71 -1.87 -7.83
N THR A 26 -8.47 -1.71 -8.30
CA THR A 26 -8.17 -1.77 -9.74
C THR A 26 -7.64 -3.13 -10.17
N ASP A 27 -7.29 -3.98 -9.21
CA ASP A 27 -6.89 -5.36 -9.49
C ASP A 27 -7.31 -6.21 -8.29
N ASN A 28 -7.89 -7.36 -8.55
CA ASN A 28 -8.36 -8.26 -7.49
C ASN A 28 -8.34 -9.69 -8.04
N THR A 29 -7.13 -10.25 -8.12
CA THR A 29 -6.92 -11.60 -8.62
C THR A 29 -6.35 -12.46 -7.49
N ILE A 30 -6.12 -13.74 -7.77
CA ILE A 30 -5.56 -14.66 -6.77
C ILE A 30 -4.11 -14.34 -6.41
N ASN A 31 -3.43 -13.50 -7.20
CA ASN A 31 -2.02 -13.17 -7.00
C ASN A 31 -1.73 -11.67 -6.98
N ARG A 32 -2.74 -10.81 -7.09
CA ARG A 32 -2.54 -9.36 -7.02
C ARG A 32 -3.81 -8.65 -6.55
N TYR A 33 -3.63 -7.71 -5.62
CA TYR A 33 -4.71 -6.83 -5.15
C TYR A 33 -4.17 -5.41 -5.10
N ALA A 34 -4.84 -4.48 -5.78
CA ALA A 34 -4.35 -3.11 -5.92
C ALA A 34 -5.42 -2.08 -5.60
N LEU A 35 -5.00 -1.07 -4.84
CA LEU A 35 -5.82 0.10 -4.53
C LEU A 35 -5.23 1.32 -5.22
N GLU A 36 -6.08 2.10 -5.88
CA GLU A 36 -5.70 3.36 -6.51
C GLU A 36 -6.69 4.44 -6.11
N GLY A 37 -6.28 5.68 -6.21
CA GLY A 37 -7.11 6.82 -5.86
C GLY A 37 -7.01 7.93 -6.89
N HIS A 38 -7.93 8.89 -6.82
CA HIS A 38 -7.89 10.06 -7.70
C HIS A 38 -6.70 10.93 -7.33
N ALA A 39 -6.10 11.59 -8.34
CA ALA A 39 -4.98 12.48 -8.11
C ALA A 39 -5.41 13.65 -7.24
N GLY A 40 -4.62 13.94 -6.21
CA GLY A 40 -4.82 15.11 -5.36
C GLY A 40 -4.07 16.33 -5.88
N PRO A 41 -4.19 17.46 -5.16
CA PRO A 41 -3.60 18.73 -5.62
C PRO A 41 -2.10 18.68 -5.88
N ALA A 42 -1.34 17.99 -5.03
CA ALA A 42 0.11 17.89 -5.19
C ALA A 42 0.49 17.11 -6.45
N THR A 43 -0.23 16.02 -6.73
CA THR A 43 -0.01 15.21 -7.93
C THR A 43 -0.37 16.03 -9.19
N LEU A 44 -1.48 16.74 -9.15
CA LEU A 44 -1.90 17.57 -10.26
C LEU A 44 -0.88 18.66 -10.55
N ARG A 45 -0.31 19.27 -9.51
CA ARG A 45 0.75 20.28 -9.69
C ARG A 45 1.99 19.65 -10.35
N ALA A 46 2.36 18.44 -9.93
CA ALA A 46 3.51 17.74 -10.52
C ALA A 46 3.27 17.42 -12.00
N TRP A 47 2.01 17.26 -12.39
CA TRP A 47 1.62 17.00 -13.78
C TRP A 47 1.31 18.27 -14.58
N GLY A 48 1.63 19.45 -14.03
CA GLY A 48 1.38 20.72 -14.73
C GLY A 48 -0.09 21.08 -14.80
N GLY A 49 -0.90 20.61 -13.87
CA GLY A 49 -2.33 20.91 -13.80
C GLY A 49 -3.22 20.03 -14.69
N LYS A 50 -2.63 19.07 -15.41
CA LYS A 50 -3.37 18.18 -16.30
C LYS A 50 -3.40 16.76 -15.75
N ILE A 51 -4.54 16.11 -15.85
CA ILE A 51 -4.67 14.71 -15.44
C ILE A 51 -4.00 13.82 -16.48
N LYS A 52 -2.91 13.16 -16.10
CA LYS A 52 -2.17 12.24 -16.99
C LYS A 52 -2.73 10.83 -16.96
N ARG A 53 -3.39 10.46 -15.86
CA ARG A 53 -4.03 9.16 -15.71
C ARG A 53 -5.21 9.32 -14.75
N PRO A 54 -6.27 8.52 -14.91
CA PRO A 54 -7.47 8.67 -14.07
C PRO A 54 -7.22 8.35 -12.61
N LEU A 55 -6.33 7.39 -12.32
CA LEU A 55 -6.07 6.95 -10.95
C LEU A 55 -4.57 6.88 -10.70
N VAL A 56 -4.20 7.07 -9.43
CA VAL A 56 -2.82 7.04 -8.95
C VAL A 56 -2.65 5.80 -8.06
N PRO A 57 -1.59 4.99 -8.23
CA PRO A 57 -1.34 3.86 -7.34
C PRO A 57 -1.19 4.34 -5.90
N VAL A 58 -1.85 3.63 -4.98
CA VAL A 58 -1.83 3.94 -3.55
C VAL A 58 -1.12 2.83 -2.79
N ALA A 59 -1.58 1.60 -2.96
CA ALA A 59 -0.99 0.44 -2.31
C ALA A 59 -1.40 -0.80 -3.09
N TRP A 60 -0.49 -1.78 -3.15
CA TRP A 60 -0.83 -3.06 -3.76
C TRP A 60 0.04 -4.17 -3.19
N VAL A 61 -0.49 -5.38 -3.28
CA VAL A 61 0.22 -6.58 -2.86
C VAL A 61 0.16 -7.59 -4.01
N GLU A 62 1.29 -8.24 -4.27
CA GLU A 62 1.37 -9.21 -5.36
C GLU A 62 2.34 -10.32 -5.03
N ILE A 63 2.07 -11.51 -5.57
CA ILE A 63 2.98 -12.65 -5.44
C ILE A 63 4.04 -12.54 -6.53
N GLY A 64 5.31 -12.40 -6.14
CA GLY A 64 6.44 -12.39 -7.05
C GLY A 64 7.14 -13.74 -7.07
N LYS A 65 8.27 -13.80 -7.76
CA LYS A 65 9.05 -15.04 -7.89
C LYS A 65 9.65 -15.50 -6.56
N THR A 66 10.08 -14.57 -5.72
CA THR A 66 10.82 -14.88 -4.50
C THR A 66 10.08 -14.52 -3.22
N GLY A 67 8.86 -14.00 -3.32
CA GLY A 67 8.10 -13.60 -2.15
C GLY A 67 6.89 -12.80 -2.53
N VAL A 68 6.18 -12.32 -1.51
CA VAL A 68 5.01 -11.46 -1.67
C VAL A 68 5.47 -10.02 -1.48
N ASN A 69 5.22 -9.17 -2.47
CA ASN A 69 5.60 -7.77 -2.43
C ASN A 69 4.41 -6.92 -2.01
N TYR A 70 4.63 -6.06 -1.03
CA TYR A 70 3.62 -5.14 -0.49
C TYR A 70 4.13 -3.72 -0.71
N HIS A 71 3.45 -3.00 -1.61
CA HIS A 71 3.85 -1.65 -1.97
C HIS A 71 2.94 -0.64 -1.29
N LEU A 72 3.54 0.35 -0.64
CA LEU A 72 2.80 1.33 0.15
C LEU A 72 3.28 2.74 -0.22
N MET A 73 2.67 3.32 -1.24
CA MET A 73 3.08 4.61 -1.79
C MET A 73 2.89 5.76 -0.82
N GLY A 74 1.97 5.60 0.16
CA GLY A 74 1.72 6.63 1.17
C GLY A 74 2.94 7.01 2.00
N ILE A 75 3.96 6.16 2.04
CA ILE A 75 5.23 6.46 2.73
C ILE A 75 5.85 7.74 2.17
N TYR A 76 5.67 8.01 0.86
CA TYR A 76 6.16 9.22 0.24
C TYR A 76 5.47 10.49 0.76
N GLY A 77 4.31 10.35 1.42
CA GLY A 77 3.60 11.48 2.02
C GLY A 77 4.24 11.98 3.31
N ASN A 78 5.01 11.11 3.98
CA ASN A 78 5.70 11.47 5.22
C ASN A 78 6.86 10.51 5.45
N ALA A 79 8.07 10.97 5.15
CA ALA A 79 9.28 10.15 5.29
C ALA A 79 9.55 9.69 6.73
N LYS A 80 9.00 10.41 7.71
CA LYS A 80 9.20 10.07 9.13
C LYS A 80 8.45 8.80 9.56
N LEU A 81 7.52 8.34 8.75
CA LEU A 81 6.78 7.10 9.05
C LEU A 81 7.71 5.91 9.21
N CYS A 82 8.82 5.89 8.46
CA CYS A 82 9.78 4.80 8.52
C CYS A 82 10.64 4.82 9.77
N ASP A 83 10.72 5.95 10.46
CA ASP A 83 11.58 6.08 11.65
C ASP A 83 11.07 5.23 12.82
N GLY A 84 9.77 4.96 12.87
CA GLY A 84 9.16 4.16 13.94
C GLY A 84 9.08 2.68 13.66
N MET A 85 9.57 2.21 12.51
CA MET A 85 9.49 0.79 12.18
C MET A 85 10.41 -0.05 13.05
N SER A 86 9.93 -1.27 13.41
CA SER A 86 10.78 -2.25 14.07
C SER A 86 11.92 -2.68 13.13
N LYS A 87 12.99 -3.23 13.69
CA LYS A 87 14.08 -3.77 12.89
C LYS A 87 13.61 -4.89 11.98
N GLN A 88 12.68 -5.71 12.45
CA GLN A 88 12.14 -6.83 11.70
C GLN A 88 11.38 -6.35 10.45
N LEU A 89 10.53 -5.35 10.61
CA LEU A 89 9.80 -4.81 9.46
C LEU A 89 10.74 -4.06 8.52
N LYS A 90 11.68 -3.30 9.06
CA LYS A 90 12.66 -2.58 8.26
C LYS A 90 13.50 -3.53 7.41
N ALA A 91 13.79 -4.73 7.93
CA ALA A 91 14.53 -5.76 7.19
C ALA A 91 13.76 -6.27 5.97
N ARG A 92 12.44 -6.10 5.94
CA ARG A 92 11.61 -6.50 4.78
C ARG A 92 11.55 -5.41 3.71
N LEU A 93 12.01 -4.21 4.01
CA LEU A 93 11.98 -3.09 3.07
C LEU A 93 13.03 -3.29 1.97
N THR A 94 12.59 -3.34 0.71
CA THR A 94 13.47 -3.57 -0.44
C THR A 94 13.70 -2.31 -1.28
N GLY A 95 13.19 -1.19 -0.82
CA GLY A 95 13.32 0.12 -1.45
C GLY A 95 12.77 1.12 -0.46
N LYS A 96 12.15 2.19 -0.93
CA LYS A 96 11.59 3.20 -0.05
C LYS A 96 10.17 2.86 0.42
N SER A 97 9.43 2.11 -0.36
CA SER A 97 8.01 1.87 -0.11
C SER A 97 7.55 0.45 -0.39
N CYS A 98 8.46 -0.48 -0.64
CA CYS A 98 8.14 -1.86 -0.96
C CYS A 98 8.68 -2.80 0.10
N PHE A 99 7.81 -3.69 0.59
CA PHE A 99 8.18 -4.72 1.56
C PHE A 99 8.08 -6.09 0.90
N ASN A 100 9.05 -6.96 1.18
CA ASN A 100 9.06 -8.32 0.64
C ASN A 100 8.95 -9.32 1.78
N PHE A 101 7.96 -10.21 1.68
CA PHE A 101 7.67 -11.23 2.69
C PHE A 101 7.81 -12.61 2.05
N ARG A 102 8.72 -13.42 2.57
CA ARG A 102 9.06 -14.72 1.98
C ARG A 102 8.56 -15.92 2.77
N THR A 103 8.36 -15.77 4.07
CA THR A 103 8.00 -16.87 4.95
C THR A 103 6.82 -16.49 5.83
N GLN A 104 6.14 -17.51 6.37
CA GLN A 104 5.03 -17.30 7.30
C GLN A 104 5.47 -16.57 8.59
N GLU A 105 6.75 -16.67 8.95
CA GLU A 105 7.26 -15.94 10.11
C GLU A 105 7.09 -14.44 9.95
N HIS A 106 7.14 -13.95 8.72
CA HIS A 106 6.96 -12.53 8.46
C HIS A 106 5.53 -12.06 8.73
N VAL A 107 4.57 -12.96 8.79
CA VAL A 107 3.16 -12.63 9.06
C VAL A 107 2.99 -12.05 10.46
N SER A 108 3.91 -12.34 11.39
CA SER A 108 3.89 -11.73 12.71
C SER A 108 4.03 -10.21 12.65
N LEU A 109 4.52 -9.67 11.53
CA LEU A 109 4.64 -8.22 11.33
C LEU A 109 3.36 -7.58 10.79
N ALA A 110 2.31 -8.37 10.54
CA ALA A 110 1.08 -7.85 9.91
C ALA A 110 0.43 -6.73 10.71
N ASN A 111 0.41 -6.81 12.03
CA ASN A 111 -0.18 -5.76 12.87
C ASN A 111 0.58 -4.45 12.74
N GLU A 112 1.89 -4.51 12.74
CA GLU A 112 2.74 -3.32 12.58
C GLU A 112 2.55 -2.75 11.16
N LEU A 113 2.50 -3.61 10.16
CA LEU A 113 2.29 -3.20 8.78
C LEU A 113 0.90 -2.56 8.60
N GLU A 114 -0.11 -3.08 9.27
CA GLU A 114 -1.46 -2.50 9.22
C GLU A 114 -1.47 -1.08 9.78
N GLN A 115 -0.80 -0.85 10.91
CA GLN A 115 -0.71 0.48 11.50
C GLN A 115 0.05 1.43 10.57
N LEU A 116 1.15 0.96 9.99
CA LEU A 116 1.91 1.75 9.03
C LEU A 116 1.06 2.08 7.81
N THR A 117 0.25 1.12 7.35
CA THR A 117 -0.65 1.33 6.21
C THR A 117 -1.66 2.45 6.53
N THR A 118 -2.28 2.40 7.71
CA THR A 118 -3.21 3.43 8.15
C THR A 118 -2.54 4.80 8.11
N ASP A 119 -1.36 4.90 8.72
CA ASP A 119 -0.63 6.17 8.81
C ASP A 119 -0.18 6.66 7.43
N ALA A 120 0.24 5.74 6.57
CA ALA A 120 0.69 6.08 5.22
C ALA A 120 -0.45 6.59 4.34
N LEU A 121 -1.63 6.00 4.46
CA LEU A 121 -2.78 6.47 3.68
C LEU A 121 -3.22 7.86 4.11
N VAL A 122 -3.21 8.13 5.41
CA VAL A 122 -3.49 9.47 5.94
C VAL A 122 -2.45 10.47 5.44
N ALA A 123 -1.17 10.10 5.49
CA ALA A 123 -0.08 10.97 5.05
C ALA A 123 -0.17 11.28 3.55
N PHE A 124 -0.52 10.28 2.74
CA PHE A 124 -0.62 10.44 1.29
C PHE A 124 -1.74 11.41 0.93
N ASP A 125 -2.89 11.27 1.59
CA ASP A 125 -4.03 12.16 1.40
C ASP A 125 -3.71 13.58 1.91
N THR A 126 -3.15 13.68 3.12
CA THR A 126 -2.81 14.97 3.74
C THR A 126 -1.78 15.73 2.92
N ALA A 127 -0.80 15.02 2.34
CA ALA A 127 0.21 15.64 1.49
C ALA A 127 -0.34 16.06 0.12
N GLY A 128 -1.57 15.67 -0.21
CA GLY A 128 -2.21 16.06 -1.46
C GLY A 128 -1.87 15.20 -2.66
N PHE A 129 -1.31 14.01 -2.45
CA PHE A 129 -1.00 13.10 -3.56
C PHE A 129 -2.25 12.41 -4.11
N ILE A 130 -3.23 12.17 -3.25
CA ILE A 130 -4.51 11.60 -3.65
C ILE A 130 -5.65 12.45 -3.09
N SER A 131 -6.84 12.28 -3.68
CA SER A 131 -8.08 12.83 -3.17
C SER A 131 -9.03 11.63 -3.00
N LYS A 132 -9.33 11.28 -1.77
CA LYS A 132 -10.28 10.19 -1.51
C LYS A 132 -11.68 10.60 -1.91
N ALA A 133 -12.43 9.70 -2.53
CA ALA A 133 -13.83 9.92 -2.79
C ALA A 133 -14.53 10.10 -1.45
N GLU A 134 -15.34 11.14 -1.33
CA GLU A 134 -16.12 11.33 -0.11
C GLU A 134 -17.06 10.13 0.04
N SER A 135 -17.10 9.57 1.25
CA SER A 135 -18.12 8.59 1.55
C SER A 135 -19.45 9.25 1.29
N ALA A 136 -20.32 8.59 0.52
CA ALA A 136 -21.64 9.12 0.22
C ALA A 136 -22.39 9.29 1.52
N SER A 137 -22.37 10.48 2.02
CA SER A 137 -23.09 10.83 3.23
C SER A 137 -24.38 11.52 2.83
#